data_f9f438b773c07ff3528042ddf886c287
#
_entry.id   f9f438b773c07ff3528042ddf886c287
#
_cell.length_a   1.000
_cell.length_b   1.000
_cell.length_c   1.000
_cell.angle_alpha   90.00
_cell.angle_beta   90.00
_cell.angle_gamma   90.00
#
_symmetry.space_group_name_H-M   'P 1'
#
loop_
_entity.id
_entity.type
_entity.pdbx_description
1 polymer ?
#
loop_
_entity_poly.entity_id
_entity_poly.type
_entity_poly.pdbx_seq_one_letter_code
_entity_poly.pdbx_strand_id
1 'polypeptide(L)'
;METKRVLIVDDSFVVRAILADLATSDPTFVVVGEAENGRVAVEKTKETKPDLVLLDIEMPEMDGIDALKRLRLLSKAQIIVVSSLTQVGSPIAAEAKRLGAFAVIAKPSGTLSLDIDEKKGSEIVRTMRKAVGLDP
;
A
#
# COMPACT_ATOMS: atom_id res chain seq x y z
N MET A 1 6.30 22.70 2.00
CA MET A 1 6.59 21.29 2.30
C MET A 1 6.15 20.42 1.13
N GLU A 2 7.02 19.56 0.69
CA GLU A 2 6.72 18.66 -0.42
C GLU A 2 5.73 17.60 0.00
N THR A 3 4.67 17.41 -0.80
CA THR A 3 3.76 16.29 -0.56
C THR A 3 4.34 15.01 -1.16
N LYS A 4 4.01 13.89 -0.56
CA LYS A 4 4.41 12.56 -1.06
C LYS A 4 3.23 11.94 -1.81
N ARG A 5 3.51 11.41 -2.96
CA ARG A 5 2.51 10.90 -3.90
C ARG A 5 2.27 9.41 -3.64
N VAL A 6 1.02 9.03 -3.42
CA VAL A 6 0.66 7.67 -3.03
C VAL A 6 -0.23 7.02 -4.10
N LEU A 7 0.13 5.80 -4.49
CA LEU A 7 -0.70 4.95 -5.35
C LEU A 7 -1.27 3.83 -4.48
N ILE A 8 -2.56 3.57 -4.60
CA ILE A 8 -3.25 2.54 -3.82
C ILE A 8 -3.66 1.42 -4.76
N VAL A 9 -3.23 0.19 -4.46
CA VAL A 9 -3.50 -0.99 -5.28
C VAL A 9 -4.20 -2.06 -4.46
N ASP A 10 -5.45 -2.32 -4.77
CA ASP A 10 -6.27 -3.34 -4.12
C ASP A 10 -7.48 -3.62 -5.00
N ASP A 11 -7.92 -4.87 -5.08
CA ASP A 11 -9.06 -5.21 -5.90
C ASP A 11 -10.39 -4.79 -5.28
N SER A 12 -10.40 -4.44 -4.01
CA SER A 12 -11.61 -4.00 -3.30
C SER A 12 -11.76 -2.48 -3.35
N PHE A 13 -12.85 -2.01 -3.95
CA PHE A 13 -13.17 -0.59 -3.95
C PHE A 13 -13.28 -0.03 -2.53
N VAL A 14 -13.88 -0.81 -1.61
CA VAL A 14 -14.07 -0.38 -0.23
C VAL A 14 -12.73 -0.23 0.47
N VAL A 15 -11.83 -1.20 0.30
CA VAL A 15 -10.50 -1.11 0.91
C VAL A 15 -9.71 0.06 0.33
N ARG A 16 -9.77 0.28 -0.98
CA ARG A 16 -9.10 1.44 -1.58
C ARG A 16 -9.61 2.75 -0.98
N ALA A 17 -10.93 2.86 -0.78
CA ALA A 17 -11.50 4.07 -0.18
C ALA A 17 -11.02 4.28 1.25
N ILE A 18 -10.96 3.21 2.05
CA ILE A 18 -10.47 3.28 3.41
C ILE A 18 -9.00 3.69 3.44
N LEU A 19 -8.18 3.09 2.60
CA LEU A 19 -6.76 3.43 2.53
C LEU A 19 -6.53 4.86 2.05
N ALA A 20 -7.35 5.33 1.11
CA ALA A 20 -7.26 6.72 0.65
C ALA A 20 -7.59 7.70 1.78
N ASP A 21 -8.63 7.42 2.55
CA ASP A 21 -8.98 8.27 3.69
C ASP A 21 -7.89 8.28 4.75
N LEU A 22 -7.31 7.12 5.04
CA LEU A 22 -6.21 7.02 5.99
C LEU A 22 -4.98 7.81 5.51
N ALA A 23 -4.61 7.63 4.25
CA ALA A 23 -3.46 8.33 3.69
C ALA A 23 -3.66 9.85 3.73
N THR A 24 -4.81 10.31 3.30
CA THR A 24 -5.07 11.76 3.25
C THR A 24 -5.37 12.38 4.59
N SER A 25 -5.53 11.57 5.65
CA SER A 25 -5.63 12.10 7.00
C SER A 25 -4.32 12.79 7.44
N ASP A 26 -3.22 12.46 6.79
CA ASP A 26 -1.93 13.12 7.00
C ASP A 26 -1.69 14.07 5.83
N PRO A 27 -1.53 15.39 6.08
CA PRO A 27 -1.37 16.34 4.97
C PRO A 27 -0.08 16.15 4.15
N THR A 28 0.84 15.30 4.62
CA THR A 28 2.03 14.96 3.86
C THR A 28 1.69 14.19 2.59
N PHE A 29 0.62 13.40 2.60
CA PHE A 29 0.30 12.47 1.51
C PHE A 29 -0.82 12.97 0.62
N VAL A 30 -0.65 12.72 -0.68
CA VAL A 30 -1.70 12.95 -1.67
C VAL A 30 -1.86 11.66 -2.47
N VAL A 31 -3.10 11.21 -2.65
CA VAL A 31 -3.38 10.02 -3.44
C VAL A 31 -3.43 10.43 -4.91
N VAL A 32 -2.53 9.88 -5.71
CA VAL A 32 -2.41 10.24 -7.13
C VAL A 32 -3.06 9.23 -8.06
N GLY A 33 -3.49 8.10 -7.53
CA GLY A 33 -4.19 7.11 -8.34
C GLY A 33 -4.56 5.89 -7.53
N GLU A 34 -5.43 5.08 -8.12
CA GLU A 34 -5.84 3.79 -7.58
C GLU A 34 -5.78 2.76 -8.69
N ALA A 35 -5.50 1.52 -8.33
CA ALA A 35 -5.46 0.41 -9.27
C ALA A 35 -6.17 -0.78 -8.66
N GLU A 36 -6.95 -1.48 -9.46
CA GLU A 36 -7.73 -2.63 -9.02
C GLU A 36 -7.02 -3.98 -9.24
N ASN A 37 -5.90 -3.96 -9.95
CA ASN A 37 -5.10 -5.15 -10.17
C ASN A 37 -3.65 -4.77 -10.48
N GLY A 38 -2.80 -5.78 -10.61
CA GLY A 38 -1.36 -5.55 -10.82
C GLY A 38 -1.04 -4.91 -12.17
N ARG A 39 -1.79 -5.22 -13.21
CA ARG A 39 -1.56 -4.65 -14.53
C ARG A 39 -1.83 -3.14 -14.52
N VAL A 40 -2.96 -2.74 -13.94
CA VAL A 40 -3.29 -1.32 -13.80
C VAL A 40 -2.29 -0.62 -12.89
N ALA A 41 -1.82 -1.31 -11.85
CA ALA A 41 -0.80 -0.77 -10.95
C ALA A 41 0.48 -0.41 -11.71
N VAL A 42 0.94 -1.27 -12.61
CA VAL A 42 2.13 -1.00 -13.42
C VAL A 42 1.89 0.24 -14.31
N GLU A 43 0.75 0.29 -14.97
CA GLU A 43 0.40 1.43 -15.83
C GLU A 43 0.34 2.74 -15.04
N LYS A 44 -0.34 2.71 -13.87
CA LYS A 44 -0.48 3.89 -13.04
C LYS A 44 0.85 4.34 -12.44
N THR A 45 1.74 3.41 -12.13
CA THR A 45 3.06 3.75 -11.61
C THR A 45 3.85 4.53 -12.66
N LYS A 46 3.81 4.12 -13.91
CA LYS A 46 4.47 4.84 -14.99
C LYS A 46 3.87 6.23 -15.19
N GLU A 47 2.54 6.32 -15.08
CA GLU A 47 1.80 7.54 -15.35
C GLU A 47 1.92 8.56 -14.22
N THR A 48 1.81 8.11 -12.96
CA THR A 48 1.75 9.02 -11.82
C THR A 48 3.05 9.21 -11.08
N LYS A 49 4.03 8.34 -11.28
CA LYS A 49 5.34 8.39 -10.61
C LYS A 49 5.20 8.59 -9.10
N PRO A 50 4.61 7.63 -8.39
CA PRO A 50 4.39 7.79 -6.96
C PRO A 50 5.69 7.70 -6.16
N ASP A 51 5.67 8.24 -4.95
CA ASP A 51 6.75 8.07 -3.98
C ASP A 51 6.52 6.81 -3.14
N LEU A 52 5.28 6.39 -3.02
CA LEU A 52 4.87 5.30 -2.16
C LEU A 52 3.71 4.53 -2.80
N VAL A 53 3.76 3.21 -2.73
CA VAL A 53 2.68 2.35 -3.21
C VAL A 53 2.17 1.50 -2.05
N LEU A 54 0.86 1.53 -1.82
CA LEU A 54 0.19 0.60 -0.90
C LEU A 54 -0.33 -0.53 -1.78
N LEU A 55 0.19 -1.72 -1.60
CA LEU A 55 -0.01 -2.85 -2.52
C LEU A 55 -0.61 -4.07 -1.83
N ASP A 56 -1.77 -4.52 -2.30
CA ASP A 56 -2.35 -5.79 -1.91
C ASP A 56 -1.65 -6.92 -2.68
N ILE A 57 -1.34 -8.02 -2.00
CA ILE A 57 -0.74 -9.19 -2.65
C ILE A 57 -1.76 -10.27 -3.04
N GLU A 58 -3.03 -10.07 -2.69
CA GLU A 58 -4.10 -11.00 -3.05
C GLU A 58 -4.99 -10.37 -4.12
N MET A 59 -4.59 -10.45 -5.37
CA MET A 59 -5.35 -9.83 -6.46
C MET A 59 -5.49 -10.77 -7.65
N PRO A 60 -6.59 -10.64 -8.40
CA PRO A 60 -6.73 -11.38 -9.66
C PRO A 60 -5.83 -10.78 -10.74
N GLU A 61 -5.62 -11.52 -11.80
CA GLU A 61 -4.82 -11.16 -12.99
C GLU A 61 -3.39 -10.83 -12.63
N MET A 62 -2.65 -10.33 -12.38
CA MET A 62 -1.27 -10.18 -11.94
C MET A 62 -1.30 -10.07 -10.41
N ASP A 63 -0.88 -11.12 -9.74
CA ASP A 63 -0.88 -11.13 -8.28
C ASP A 63 0.12 -10.11 -7.72
N GLY A 64 0.01 -9.84 -6.41
CA GLY A 64 0.79 -8.81 -5.78
C GLY A 64 2.29 -9.05 -5.80
N ILE A 65 2.73 -10.30 -5.79
CA ILE A 65 4.17 -10.62 -5.85
C ILE A 65 4.72 -10.27 -7.24
N ASP A 66 4.00 -10.62 -8.30
CA ASP A 66 4.41 -10.25 -9.66
C ASP A 66 4.39 -8.73 -9.84
N ALA A 67 3.37 -8.08 -9.31
CA ALA A 67 3.28 -6.62 -9.35
C ALA A 67 4.46 -5.99 -8.63
N LEU A 68 4.80 -6.50 -7.43
CA LEU A 68 5.92 -6.00 -6.65
C LEU A 68 7.23 -6.08 -7.45
N LYS A 69 7.49 -7.22 -8.08
CA LYS A 69 8.69 -7.41 -8.90
C LYS A 69 8.76 -6.37 -10.02
N ARG A 70 7.64 -6.17 -10.72
CA ARG A 70 7.59 -5.21 -11.83
C ARG A 70 7.75 -3.78 -11.35
N LEU A 71 7.10 -3.42 -10.25
CA LEU A 71 7.21 -2.08 -9.70
C LEU A 71 8.63 -1.77 -9.24
N ARG A 72 9.32 -2.74 -8.65
CA ARG A 72 10.72 -2.55 -8.24
C ARG A 72 11.63 -2.29 -9.43
N LEU A 73 11.33 -2.85 -10.60
CA LEU A 73 12.11 -2.59 -11.81
C LEU A 73 11.79 -1.24 -12.44
N LEU A 74 10.56 -0.75 -12.27
CA LEU A 74 10.09 0.45 -12.94
C LEU A 74 10.25 1.72 -12.12
N SER A 75 10.34 1.60 -10.80
CA SER A 75 10.19 2.76 -9.94
C SER A 75 11.07 2.63 -8.69
N LYS A 76 11.44 3.76 -8.14
CA LYS A 76 12.13 3.83 -6.85
C LYS A 76 11.14 4.04 -5.69
N ALA A 77 9.85 4.00 -5.98
CA ALA A 77 8.82 4.16 -4.94
C ALA A 77 9.01 3.13 -3.84
N GLN A 78 8.76 3.53 -2.62
CA GLN A 78 8.69 2.57 -1.51
C GLN A 78 7.37 1.80 -1.62
N ILE A 79 7.41 0.52 -1.28
CA ILE A 79 6.22 -0.33 -1.39
C ILE A 79 5.90 -0.89 -0.02
N ILE A 80 4.68 -0.64 0.43
CA ILE A 80 4.14 -1.23 1.64
C ILE A 80 3.06 -2.21 1.21
N VAL A 81 3.24 -3.47 1.56
CA VAL A 81 2.23 -4.50 1.28
C VAL A 81 1.17 -4.42 2.36
N VAL A 82 -0.07 -4.28 1.95
CA VAL A 82 -1.23 -4.25 2.86
C VAL A 82 -2.07 -5.47 2.54
N SER A 83 -2.06 -6.46 3.42
CA SER A 83 -2.71 -7.74 3.14
C SER A 83 -3.65 -8.15 4.27
N SER A 84 -4.44 -9.21 4.04
CA SER A 84 -5.35 -9.70 5.06
C SER A 84 -4.59 -10.22 6.27
N LEU A 85 -5.26 -10.31 7.42
CA LEU A 85 -4.64 -10.82 8.65
C LEU A 85 -4.07 -12.22 8.48
N THR A 86 -4.68 -13.03 7.61
CA THR A 86 -4.20 -14.38 7.38
C THR A 86 -2.92 -14.42 6.55
N GLN A 87 -2.57 -13.32 5.88
CA GLN A 87 -1.38 -13.26 5.03
C GLN A 87 -0.18 -12.64 5.73
N VAL A 88 -0.38 -11.85 6.78
CA VAL A 88 0.67 -11.14 7.47
C VAL A 88 1.63 -12.10 8.14
N GLY A 89 2.37 -12.71 8.13
CA GLY A 89 3.25 -13.70 8.71
C GLY A 89 3.39 -14.94 7.84
N SER A 90 2.77 -14.92 6.67
CA SER A 90 2.84 -16.05 5.75
C SER A 90 4.18 -16.08 5.01
N PRO A 91 4.53 -17.21 4.36
CA PRO A 91 5.71 -17.26 3.50
C PRO A 91 5.66 -16.24 2.36
N ILE A 92 4.45 -15.93 1.85
CA ILE A 92 4.29 -14.93 0.79
C ILE A 92 4.66 -13.54 1.30
N ALA A 93 4.25 -13.20 2.52
CA ALA A 93 4.60 -11.92 3.12
C ALA A 93 6.11 -11.80 3.34
N ALA A 94 6.76 -12.87 3.80
CA ALA A 94 8.20 -12.89 3.96
C ALA A 94 8.91 -12.71 2.61
N GLU A 95 8.38 -13.33 1.56
CA GLU A 95 8.94 -13.16 0.22
C GLU A 95 8.79 -11.72 -0.28
N ALA A 96 7.65 -11.08 0.00
CA ALA A 96 7.44 -9.69 -0.38
C ALA A 96 8.51 -8.78 0.23
N LYS A 97 8.83 -8.98 1.51
CA LYS A 97 9.89 -8.21 2.15
C LYS A 97 11.26 -8.48 1.52
N ARG A 98 11.55 -9.74 1.23
CA ARG A 98 12.81 -10.12 0.58
C ARG A 98 12.93 -9.47 -0.81
N LEU A 99 11.82 -9.31 -1.51
CA LEU A 99 11.79 -8.70 -2.83
C LEU A 99 11.81 -7.17 -2.82
N GLY A 100 11.83 -6.57 -1.64
CA GLY A 100 12.03 -5.14 -1.53
C GLY A 100 10.86 -4.33 -0.97
N ALA A 101 9.80 -4.98 -0.48
CA ALA A 101 8.75 -4.25 0.21
C ALA A 101 9.32 -3.66 1.50
N PHE A 102 8.98 -2.41 1.77
CA PHE A 102 9.43 -1.75 2.99
C PHE A 102 8.84 -2.42 4.23
N ALA A 103 7.56 -2.77 4.16
CA ALA A 103 6.86 -3.42 5.26
C ALA A 103 5.66 -4.21 4.73
N VAL A 104 5.17 -5.13 5.56
CA VAL A 104 3.92 -5.85 5.31
C VAL A 104 3.03 -5.60 6.52
N ILE A 105 1.87 -5.02 6.30
CA ILE A 105 0.93 -4.69 7.37
C ILE A 105 -0.46 -5.23 7.07
N ALA A 106 -1.26 -5.42 8.12
CA ALA A 106 -2.60 -5.95 7.99
C ALA A 106 -3.58 -4.91 7.45
N LYS A 107 -4.52 -5.34 6.62
CA LYS A 107 -5.58 -4.47 6.12
C LYS A 107 -6.46 -3.97 7.27
N PRO A 108 -6.94 -2.71 7.20
CA PRO A 108 -7.96 -2.27 8.12
C PRO A 108 -9.23 -3.07 7.86
N SER A 109 -9.93 -3.46 8.92
CA SER A 109 -11.17 -4.22 8.78
C SER A 109 -12.36 -3.28 8.74
N GLY A 110 -13.20 -3.43 7.73
CA GLY A 110 -14.39 -2.60 7.59
C GLY A 110 -15.54 -3.03 8.50
N THR A 111 -15.38 -4.09 9.27
CA THR A 111 -16.46 -4.61 10.10
C THR A 111 -16.25 -4.37 11.59
N LEU A 112 -15.15 -3.79 11.98
CA LEU A 112 -14.77 -3.65 13.37
C LEU A 112 -15.11 -2.28 13.94
N SER A 113 -14.99 -2.16 15.27
CA SER A 113 -15.24 -0.92 15.94
C SER A 113 -14.29 0.17 15.46
N LEU A 114 -14.71 1.42 15.63
CA LEU A 114 -13.91 2.57 15.26
C LEU A 114 -12.54 2.57 15.95
N ASP A 115 -12.49 2.08 17.20
CA ASP A 115 -11.23 2.04 17.96
C ASP A 115 -10.18 1.16 17.30
N ILE A 116 -10.59 0.00 16.79
CA ILE A 116 -9.68 -0.92 16.14
C ILE A 116 -9.21 -0.35 14.80
N ASP A 117 -10.14 0.26 14.06
CA ASP A 117 -9.81 0.89 12.79
C ASP A 117 -8.84 2.06 12.99
N GLU A 118 -9.01 2.84 14.05
CA GLU A 118 -8.10 3.93 14.36
C GLU A 118 -6.69 3.42 14.66
N LYS A 119 -6.55 2.34 15.43
CA LYS A 119 -5.23 1.77 15.73
C LYS A 119 -4.53 1.29 14.47
N LYS A 120 -5.25 0.56 13.62
CA LYS A 120 -4.66 0.07 12.38
C LYS A 120 -4.35 1.20 11.43
N GLY A 121 -5.23 2.20 11.35
CA GLY A 121 -4.99 3.37 10.55
C GLY A 121 -3.75 4.11 10.98
N SER A 122 -3.56 4.29 12.29
CA SER A 122 -2.36 4.94 12.82
C SER A 122 -1.09 4.16 12.50
N GLU A 123 -1.16 2.83 12.56
CA GLU A 123 -0.02 1.98 12.20
C GLU A 123 0.35 2.16 10.72
N ILE A 124 -0.64 2.18 9.85
CA ILE A 124 -0.43 2.36 8.41
C ILE A 124 0.23 3.71 8.14
N VAL A 125 -0.32 4.78 8.71
CA VAL A 125 0.22 6.12 8.49
C VAL A 125 1.64 6.25 9.04
N ARG A 126 1.91 5.73 10.22
CA ARG A 126 3.26 5.74 10.77
C ARG A 126 4.26 5.00 9.88
N THR A 127 3.85 3.85 9.36
CA THR A 127 4.70 3.08 8.46
C THR A 127 4.94 3.83 7.15
N MET A 128 3.91 4.48 6.62
CA MET A 128 4.05 5.33 5.43
C MET A 128 5.06 6.45 5.65
N ARG A 129 4.98 7.13 6.80
CA ARG A 129 5.92 8.20 7.12
C ARG A 129 7.35 7.68 7.19
N LYS A 130 7.57 6.56 7.85
CA LYS A 130 8.90 5.93 7.91
C LYS A 130 9.42 5.58 6.52
N ALA A 131 8.56 5.05 5.68
CA ALA A 131 8.95 4.61 4.33
C ALA A 131 9.48 5.77 3.48
N VAL A 132 8.94 6.97 3.67
CA VAL A 132 9.38 8.15 2.92
C VAL A 132 10.37 9.03 3.71
N GLY A 133 10.94 8.48 4.77
CA GLY A 133 12.01 9.15 5.51
C GLY A 133 11.56 10.19 6.52
N LEU A 134 10.31 10.16 6.94
CA LEU A 134 9.77 11.11 7.91
C LEU A 134 9.65 10.47 9.30
N ASP A 135 9.58 11.30 10.33
CA ASP A 135 9.32 10.82 11.68
C ASP A 135 7.92 10.24 11.75
N PRO A 136 7.75 9.08 12.40
CA PRO A 136 6.47 8.42 12.47
C PRO A 136 5.44 9.19 13.30
#